data_4aa4989a73b30ad7c58f38e8489d7590
#
_entry.id   4aa4989a73b30ad7c58f38e8489d7590
#
_cell.length_a   1.000
_cell.length_b   1.000
_cell.length_c   1.000
_cell.angle_alpha   90.00
_cell.angle_beta   90.00
_cell.angle_gamma   90.00
#
_symmetry.space_group_name_H-M   'P 1'
#
loop_
_entity.id
_entity.type
_entity.pdbx_description
1 polymer ?
#
loop_
_entity_poly.entity_id
_entity_poly.type
_entity_poly.pdbx_seq_one_letter_code
_entity_poly.pdbx_strand_id
1 'polypeptide(L)'
;TAESQAKAKTLYRMDCSMCHGDNGNGKTDLATGMELTLNDWTDPKALAGRQDWELFNIIRVGKGKMPPESKGRATDSEVWNLVIYIRTFAK
;
A
#
# COMPACT_ATOMS: atom_id res chain seq x y z
N THR A 1 -1.05 -16.83 2.47
CA THR A 1 -1.99 -17.57 3.31
C THR A 1 -3.06 -16.65 3.88
N ALA A 2 -4.18 -17.19 4.34
CA ALA A 2 -5.24 -16.40 4.97
C ALA A 2 -4.71 -15.66 6.21
N GLU A 3 -3.87 -16.33 7.00
CA GLU A 3 -3.28 -15.75 8.20
C GLU A 3 -2.30 -14.62 7.86
N SER A 4 -1.44 -14.80 6.86
CA SER A 4 -0.51 -13.75 6.46
C SER A 4 -1.24 -12.56 5.83
N GLN A 5 -2.36 -12.79 5.14
CA GLN A 5 -3.17 -11.71 4.59
C GLN A 5 -3.93 -10.96 5.70
N ALA A 6 -4.33 -11.62 6.76
CA ALA A 6 -4.94 -10.95 7.91
C ALA A 6 -3.94 -10.01 8.58
N LYS A 7 -2.67 -10.41 8.70
CA LYS A 7 -1.59 -9.56 9.21
C LYS A 7 -1.33 -8.38 8.27
N ALA A 8 -1.33 -8.62 6.96
CA ALA A 8 -1.13 -7.57 5.97
C ALA A 8 -2.23 -6.51 6.08
N LYS A 9 -3.47 -6.93 6.27
CA LYS A 9 -4.60 -6.01 6.48
C LYS A 9 -4.38 -5.13 7.70
N THR A 10 -3.91 -5.71 8.79
CA THR A 10 -3.61 -4.95 10.02
C THR A 10 -2.51 -3.93 9.79
N LEU A 11 -1.40 -4.32 9.15
CA LEU A 11 -0.31 -3.42 8.82
C LEU A 11 -0.78 -2.30 7.88
N TYR A 12 -1.58 -2.63 6.90
CA TYR A 12 -2.13 -1.65 5.97
C TYR A 12 -2.93 -0.59 6.71
N ARG A 13 -3.79 -0.99 7.62
CA ARG A 13 -4.61 -0.06 8.41
C ARG A 13 -3.76 0.86 9.28
N MET A 14 -2.67 0.33 9.84
CA MET A 14 -1.80 1.11 10.72
C MET A 14 -0.90 2.09 9.95
N ASP A 15 -0.35 1.66 8.81
CA ASP A 15 0.75 2.37 8.17
C ASP A 15 0.40 2.98 6.80
N CYS A 16 -0.64 2.53 6.15
CA CYS A 16 -0.93 2.88 4.76
C CYS A 16 -2.28 3.57 4.55
N SER A 17 -3.31 3.15 5.30
CA SER A 17 -4.69 3.57 5.03
C SER A 17 -4.94 5.05 5.30
N MET A 18 -4.12 5.69 6.13
CA MET A 18 -4.27 7.12 6.41
C MET A 18 -4.20 7.96 5.14
N CYS A 19 -3.31 7.61 4.21
CA CYS A 19 -3.18 8.30 2.92
C CYS A 19 -3.96 7.58 1.82
N HIS A 20 -3.77 6.25 1.71
CA HIS A 20 -4.34 5.48 0.60
C HIS A 20 -5.81 5.09 0.78
N GLY A 21 -6.35 5.21 1.99
CA GLY A 21 -7.73 4.86 2.31
C GLY A 21 -7.92 3.38 2.62
N ASP A 22 -8.98 3.05 3.35
CA ASP A 22 -9.26 1.66 3.72
C ASP A 22 -9.52 0.76 2.51
N ASN A 23 -10.04 1.34 1.42
CA ASN A 23 -10.30 0.62 0.17
C ASN A 23 -9.26 0.87 -0.92
N GLY A 24 -8.21 1.64 -0.62
CA GLY A 24 -7.12 1.88 -1.55
C GLY A 24 -7.39 2.93 -2.63
N ASN A 25 -8.46 3.71 -2.51
CA ASN A 25 -8.80 4.70 -3.56
C ASN A 25 -7.96 5.98 -3.51
N GLY A 26 -7.18 6.18 -2.44
CA GLY A 26 -6.31 7.35 -2.30
C GLY A 26 -7.03 8.66 -2.02
N LYS A 27 -8.32 8.63 -1.79
CA LYS A 27 -9.15 9.82 -1.59
C LYS A 27 -9.41 10.04 -0.10
N THR A 28 -8.38 10.43 0.63
CA THR A 28 -8.47 10.66 2.08
C THR A 28 -8.26 12.13 2.39
N ASP A 29 -8.74 12.55 3.55
CA ASP A 29 -8.55 13.93 4.02
C ASP A 29 -7.06 14.24 4.19
N LEU A 30 -6.27 13.25 4.67
CA LEU A 30 -4.84 13.45 4.84
C LEU A 30 -4.14 13.65 3.50
N ALA A 31 -4.48 12.84 2.49
CA ALA A 31 -3.91 13.00 1.16
C ALA A 31 -4.27 14.37 0.57
N THR A 32 -5.51 14.81 0.72
CA THR A 32 -5.96 16.13 0.26
C THR A 32 -5.20 17.25 0.99
N GLY A 33 -5.08 17.13 2.32
CA GLY A 33 -4.37 18.13 3.13
C GLY A 33 -2.89 18.25 2.79
N MET A 34 -2.26 17.17 2.34
CA MET A 34 -0.86 17.16 1.91
C MET A 34 -0.68 17.41 0.41
N GLU A 35 -1.76 17.71 -0.28
CA GLU A 35 -1.76 17.95 -1.73
C GLU A 35 -1.22 16.76 -2.52
N LEU A 36 -1.55 15.54 -2.07
CA LEU A 36 -1.12 14.32 -2.73
C LEU A 36 -2.16 13.86 -3.76
N THR A 37 -1.68 13.45 -4.93
CA THR A 37 -2.50 12.76 -5.92
C THR A 37 -2.08 11.30 -5.92
N LEU A 38 -2.89 10.43 -5.34
CA LEU A 38 -2.58 9.02 -5.19
C LEU A 38 -3.35 8.20 -6.22
N ASN A 39 -2.76 7.08 -6.64
CA ASN A 39 -3.43 6.16 -7.52
C ASN A 39 -4.62 5.51 -6.83
N ASP A 40 -5.69 5.31 -7.58
CA ASP A 40 -6.87 4.59 -7.09
C ASP A 40 -6.67 3.09 -7.34
N TRP A 41 -6.34 2.36 -6.29
CA TRP A 41 -6.04 0.92 -6.40
C TRP A 41 -7.28 0.06 -6.61
N THR A 42 -8.48 0.63 -6.55
CA THR A 42 -9.70 -0.07 -6.92
C THR A 42 -9.83 -0.19 -8.45
N ASP A 43 -9.11 0.66 -9.19
CA ASP A 43 -9.03 0.57 -10.64
C ASP A 43 -8.05 -0.54 -11.01
N PRO A 44 -8.50 -1.59 -11.73
CA PRO A 44 -7.60 -2.68 -12.11
C PRO A 44 -6.41 -2.24 -12.96
N LYS A 45 -6.50 -1.09 -13.61
CA LYS A 45 -5.40 -0.56 -14.43
C LYS A 45 -4.30 0.12 -13.61
N ALA A 46 -4.59 0.54 -12.38
CA ALA A 46 -3.65 1.30 -11.58
C ALA A 46 -2.37 0.53 -11.28
N LEU A 47 -2.47 -0.77 -11.03
CA LEU A 47 -1.34 -1.63 -10.69
C LEU A 47 -0.97 -2.64 -11.79
N ALA A 48 -1.75 -2.70 -12.87
CA ALA A 48 -1.58 -3.73 -13.91
C ALA A 48 -0.21 -3.65 -14.60
N GLY A 49 0.34 -2.44 -14.77
CA GLY A 49 1.63 -2.25 -15.41
C GLY A 49 2.82 -2.32 -14.47
N ARG A 50 2.59 -2.62 -13.18
CA ARG A 50 3.63 -2.66 -12.16
C ARG A 50 4.00 -4.09 -11.79
N GLN A 51 5.30 -4.37 -11.73
CA GLN A 51 5.80 -5.64 -11.22
C GLN A 51 5.73 -5.66 -9.69
N ASP A 52 5.63 -6.85 -9.10
CA ASP A 52 5.57 -6.97 -7.64
C ASP A 52 6.81 -6.37 -6.96
N TRP A 53 8.01 -6.56 -7.55
CA TRP A 53 9.23 -6.00 -6.97
C TRP A 53 9.24 -4.46 -6.99
N GLU A 54 8.59 -3.85 -7.97
CA GLU A 54 8.46 -2.38 -8.00
C GLU A 54 7.62 -1.88 -6.82
N LEU A 55 6.50 -2.55 -6.55
CA LEU A 55 5.64 -2.22 -5.42
C LEU A 55 6.36 -2.47 -4.09
N PHE A 56 7.09 -3.58 -4.00
CA PHE A 56 7.91 -3.87 -2.83
C PHE A 56 8.91 -2.76 -2.56
N ASN A 57 9.64 -2.32 -3.60
CA ASN A 57 10.63 -1.27 -3.44
C ASN A 57 10.01 0.07 -3.03
N ILE A 58 8.86 0.42 -3.60
CA ILE A 58 8.16 1.66 -3.24
C ILE A 58 7.78 1.64 -1.77
N ILE A 59 7.30 0.52 -1.25
CA ILE A 59 6.93 0.40 0.16
C ILE A 59 8.18 0.45 1.04
N ARG A 60 9.22 -0.29 0.67
CA ARG A 60 10.42 -0.43 1.50
C ARG A 60 11.27 0.83 1.52
N VAL A 61 11.41 1.49 0.38
CA VAL A 61 12.32 2.65 0.21
C VAL A 61 11.57 3.98 0.27
N GLY A 62 10.30 3.97 -0.05
CA GLY A 62 9.49 5.18 -0.17
C GLY A 62 9.62 5.80 -1.56
N LYS A 63 8.78 6.77 -1.85
CA LYS A 63 8.80 7.50 -3.13
C LYS A 63 8.14 8.86 -2.93
N GLY A 64 8.88 9.93 -3.25
CA GLY A 64 8.36 11.29 -3.07
C GLY A 64 7.98 11.54 -1.63
N LYS A 65 6.73 11.94 -1.38
CA LYS A 65 6.22 12.19 -0.03
C LYS A 65 5.83 10.92 0.73
N MET A 66 5.84 9.75 0.08
CA MET A 66 5.57 8.48 0.73
C MET A 66 6.79 8.04 1.54
N PRO A 67 6.67 7.90 2.88
CA PRO A 67 7.80 7.45 3.70
C PRO A 67 8.09 5.97 3.48
N PRO A 68 9.33 5.54 3.73
CA PRO A 68 9.67 4.13 3.65
C PRO A 68 9.10 3.34 4.83
N GLU A 69 8.75 2.09 4.58
CA GLU A 69 8.35 1.16 5.65
C GLU A 69 9.59 0.50 6.22
N SER A 70 9.88 0.77 7.50
CA SER A 70 11.11 0.28 8.13
C SER A 70 11.04 -1.21 8.45
N LYS A 71 12.20 -1.86 8.52
CA LYS A 71 12.29 -3.28 8.91
C LYS A 71 11.83 -3.52 10.35
N GLY A 72 11.89 -2.49 11.20
CA GLY A 72 11.38 -2.58 12.56
C GLY A 72 9.86 -2.66 12.62
N ARG A 73 9.17 -2.15 11.59
CA ARG A 73 7.71 -2.21 11.50
C ARG A 73 7.21 -3.41 10.73
N ALA A 74 7.90 -3.76 9.64
CA ALA A 74 7.49 -4.85 8.78
C ALA A 74 8.70 -5.55 8.19
N THR A 75 8.73 -6.88 8.29
CA THR A 75 9.76 -7.69 7.66
C THR A 75 9.54 -7.71 6.15
N ASP A 76 10.55 -8.19 5.40
CA ASP A 76 10.42 -8.32 3.95
C ASP A 76 9.25 -9.23 3.55
N SER A 77 9.07 -10.33 4.27
CA SER A 77 7.94 -11.23 4.03
C SER A 77 6.60 -10.52 4.23
N GLU A 78 6.50 -9.69 5.27
CA GLU A 78 5.30 -8.91 5.55
C GLU A 78 5.06 -7.85 4.47
N VAL A 79 6.11 -7.23 3.94
CA VAL A 79 5.98 -6.27 2.83
C VAL A 79 5.50 -6.98 1.56
N TRP A 80 6.01 -8.18 1.25
CA TRP A 80 5.51 -8.96 0.13
C TRP A 80 4.02 -9.28 0.28
N ASN A 81 3.58 -9.59 1.50
CA ASN A 81 2.17 -9.82 1.78
C ASN A 81 1.33 -8.55 1.63
N LEU A 82 1.90 -7.38 1.94
CA LEU A 82 1.25 -6.09 1.66
C LEU A 82 1.04 -5.88 0.16
N VAL A 83 2.02 -6.23 -0.67
CA VAL A 83 1.88 -6.15 -2.12
C VAL A 83 0.69 -6.99 -2.60
N ILE A 84 0.59 -8.23 -2.11
CA ILE A 84 -0.54 -9.10 -2.44
C ILE A 84 -1.86 -8.47 -1.98
N TYR A 85 -1.88 -7.94 -0.76
CA TYR A 85 -3.08 -7.33 -0.19
C TYR A 85 -3.56 -6.13 -1.01
N ILE A 86 -2.63 -5.24 -1.39
CA ILE A 86 -2.94 -4.05 -2.19
C ILE A 86 -3.60 -4.43 -3.52
N ARG A 87 -3.13 -5.50 -4.15
CA ARG A 87 -3.71 -5.96 -5.42
C ARG A 87 -5.13 -6.48 -5.29
N THR A 88 -5.58 -6.82 -4.06
CA THR A 88 -6.96 -7.26 -3.85
C THR A 88 -7.98 -6.12 -3.94
N PHE A 89 -7.53 -4.87 -3.90
CA PHE A 89 -8.45 -3.73 -4.02
C PHE A 89 -9.02 -3.57 -5.43
N ALA A 90 -8.35 -4.10 -6.44
CA ALA A 90 -8.82 -4.01 -7.82
C ALA A 90 -10.17 -4.74 -7.99
N LYS A 91 -11.10 -4.09 -8.69
CA LYS A 91 -12.45 -4.61 -8.89
C LYS A 91 -12.76 -4.83 -10.36
#